data_41e72f10fa2fe4cd8b6f81742a237079
#
_entry.id   41e72f10fa2fe4cd8b6f81742a237079
#
_cell.length_a   1.000
_cell.length_b   1.000
_cell.length_c   1.000
_cell.angle_alpha   90.00
_cell.angle_beta   90.00
_cell.angle_gamma   90.00
#
_symmetry.space_group_name_H-M   'P 1'
#
loop_
_entity.id
_entity.type
_entity.pdbx_description
1 polymer ?
#
loop_
_entity_poly.entity_id
_entity_poly.type
_entity_poly.pdbx_seq_one_letter_code
_entity_poly.pdbx_strand_id
1 'polypeptide(L)'
;MKKILWASLLAAGTMVSAAVDAEPLRIGVLPAADAIVIHAAADEKLFKARGLDVEVIPFKSALELGAAMRAGRLDGHFGDLMNVFTQNERGVPQAVILTTTHTSRAQRAFGLVVAPAAAEKIRSLKDLDGTETAMSSATIIDYLLDRMKAEEKLSDGALRNLEVKQIPIRLQMLQTGKAATAMLPEPLVSVVEAKGGRVIWDDRGLNEALAVVALKKDRLDDKTVAAFRGAVADAARLIESEPDRFRAVMVKKGLLPAPVAQNYTMVRFSMFGTNDGLPPLPSAEDVRRVGEWMVGKNMIKAVPAYDSVVIRP
;
A
#
# COMPACT_ATOMS: atom_id res chain seq x y z
N MET A 1 -71.33 -32.64 38.82
CA MET A 1 -70.49 -32.91 37.64
C MET A 1 -69.93 -31.59 37.14
N LYS A 2 -68.66 -31.24 37.54
CA LYS A 2 -67.97 -30.01 37.16
C LYS A 2 -66.91 -30.39 36.14
N LYS A 3 -67.01 -29.87 34.91
CA LYS A 3 -65.97 -30.03 33.84
C LYS A 3 -64.95 -28.92 34.03
N ILE A 4 -63.68 -29.31 34.24
CA ILE A 4 -62.52 -28.44 34.28
C ILE A 4 -61.93 -28.40 32.86
N LEU A 5 -61.97 -27.22 32.23
CA LEU A 5 -61.25 -26.95 30.98
C LEU A 5 -59.79 -26.58 31.33
N TRP A 6 -58.86 -27.31 30.77
CA TRP A 6 -57.44 -26.94 30.75
C TRP A 6 -57.13 -26.11 29.49
N ALA A 7 -56.73 -24.86 29.69
CA ALA A 7 -56.21 -23.99 28.63
C ALA A 7 -54.72 -24.15 28.58
N SER A 8 -54.20 -24.75 27.49
CA SER A 8 -52.76 -24.86 27.24
C SER A 8 -52.26 -23.54 26.63
N LEU A 9 -51.43 -22.80 27.37
CA LEU A 9 -50.74 -21.60 26.90
C LEU A 9 -49.49 -22.07 26.12
N LEU A 10 -49.49 -21.94 24.79
CA LEU A 10 -48.28 -22.07 23.96
C LEU A 10 -47.48 -20.77 24.09
N ALA A 11 -46.36 -20.81 24.80
CA ALA A 11 -45.36 -19.74 24.79
C ALA A 11 -44.52 -19.89 23.53
N ALA A 12 -44.76 -19.04 22.53
CA ALA A 12 -43.88 -18.88 21.37
C ALA A 12 -42.60 -18.11 21.81
N GLY A 13 -41.52 -18.85 22.09
CA GLY A 13 -40.22 -18.28 22.35
C GLY A 13 -39.64 -17.72 21.04
N THR A 14 -39.63 -16.42 20.87
CA THR A 14 -38.86 -15.74 19.84
C THR A 14 -37.36 -15.91 20.17
N MET A 15 -36.66 -16.80 19.47
CA MET A 15 -35.22 -16.83 19.48
C MET A 15 -34.72 -15.56 18.77
N VAL A 16 -34.34 -14.56 19.57
CA VAL A 16 -33.52 -13.45 19.10
C VAL A 16 -32.12 -14.04 18.82
N SER A 17 -31.85 -14.33 17.57
CA SER A 17 -30.50 -14.65 17.13
C SER A 17 -29.66 -13.39 17.33
N ALA A 18 -28.87 -13.34 18.39
CA ALA A 18 -27.83 -12.33 18.53
C ALA A 18 -26.89 -12.52 17.35
N ALA A 19 -26.90 -11.59 16.40
CA ALA A 19 -25.84 -11.49 15.41
C ALA A 19 -24.54 -11.29 16.21
N VAL A 20 -23.69 -12.28 16.22
CA VAL A 20 -22.30 -12.10 16.68
C VAL A 20 -21.70 -11.12 15.71
N ASP A 21 -21.52 -9.85 16.11
CA ASP A 21 -20.76 -8.89 15.35
C ASP A 21 -19.37 -9.50 15.14
N ALA A 22 -19.07 -9.86 13.90
CA ALA A 22 -17.73 -10.33 13.55
C ALA A 22 -16.73 -9.22 13.86
N GLU A 23 -15.63 -9.56 14.50
CA GLU A 23 -14.56 -8.58 14.76
C GLU A 23 -14.12 -7.92 13.45
N PRO A 24 -13.89 -6.59 13.46
CA PRO A 24 -13.49 -5.87 12.25
C PRO A 24 -12.17 -6.39 11.69
N LEU A 25 -12.06 -6.42 10.37
CA LEU A 25 -10.80 -6.64 9.68
C LEU A 25 -9.88 -5.42 9.89
N ARG A 26 -8.80 -5.60 10.63
CA ARG A 26 -7.83 -4.55 10.92
C ARG A 26 -6.77 -4.49 9.83
N ILE A 27 -6.82 -3.44 9.01
CA ILE A 27 -5.95 -3.24 7.85
C ILE A 27 -4.94 -2.15 8.13
N GLY A 28 -3.65 -2.52 8.20
CA GLY A 28 -2.55 -1.57 8.34
C GLY A 28 -2.29 -0.85 7.02
N VAL A 29 -2.08 0.48 7.05
CA VAL A 29 -1.78 1.27 5.85
C VAL A 29 -0.55 2.15 6.04
N LEU A 30 0.20 2.38 4.95
CA LEU A 30 1.35 3.27 4.88
C LEU A 30 0.95 4.62 4.25
N PRO A 31 1.69 5.73 4.51
CA PRO A 31 1.38 7.05 3.97
C PRO A 31 1.88 7.17 2.52
N ALA A 32 1.16 6.55 1.60
CA ALA A 32 1.35 6.65 0.16
C ALA A 32 0.04 7.11 -0.50
N ALA A 33 0.13 7.67 -1.70
CA ALA A 33 -1.02 8.28 -2.37
C ALA A 33 -2.15 7.29 -2.64
N ASP A 34 -1.81 6.07 -3.03
CA ASP A 34 -2.77 5.02 -3.39
C ASP A 34 -3.44 4.37 -2.17
N ALA A 35 -2.93 4.58 -0.94
CA ALA A 35 -3.63 4.21 0.29
C ALA A 35 -5.00 4.92 0.42
N ILE A 36 -5.21 6.04 -0.30
CA ILE A 36 -6.51 6.77 -0.30
C ILE A 36 -7.67 5.85 -0.67
N VAL A 37 -7.46 4.84 -1.52
CA VAL A 37 -8.55 3.95 -1.93
C VAL A 37 -9.11 3.12 -0.77
N ILE A 38 -8.24 2.70 0.16
CA ILE A 38 -8.64 1.96 1.35
C ILE A 38 -9.37 2.88 2.33
N HIS A 39 -8.85 4.09 2.54
CA HIS A 39 -9.50 5.11 3.36
C HIS A 39 -10.88 5.49 2.80
N ALA A 40 -10.99 5.71 1.49
CA ALA A 40 -12.24 6.02 0.82
C ALA A 40 -13.25 4.88 0.97
N ALA A 41 -12.85 3.63 0.76
CA ALA A 41 -13.73 2.48 0.93
C ALA A 41 -14.29 2.37 2.36
N ALA A 42 -13.50 2.72 3.37
CA ALA A 42 -13.93 2.71 4.77
C ALA A 42 -14.85 3.93 5.10
N ASP A 43 -14.40 5.16 4.75
CA ASP A 43 -15.13 6.39 5.06
C ASP A 43 -16.50 6.47 4.36
N GLU A 44 -16.58 6.01 3.10
CA GLU A 44 -17.82 5.91 2.30
C GLU A 44 -18.65 4.67 2.64
N LYS A 45 -18.25 3.88 3.65
CA LYS A 45 -18.95 2.68 4.11
C LYS A 45 -19.10 1.59 3.02
N LEU A 46 -18.25 1.58 2.00
CA LEU A 46 -18.33 0.62 0.90
C LEU A 46 -18.02 -0.81 1.35
N PHE A 47 -17.14 -0.98 2.34
CA PHE A 47 -16.93 -2.26 2.99
C PHE A 47 -18.20 -2.73 3.73
N LYS A 48 -18.82 -1.86 4.50
CA LYS A 48 -20.07 -2.19 5.24
C LYS A 48 -21.23 -2.53 4.31
N ALA A 49 -21.36 -1.82 3.19
CA ALA A 49 -22.37 -2.10 2.17
C ALA A 49 -22.22 -3.51 1.55
N ARG A 50 -21.02 -4.11 1.66
CA ARG A 50 -20.69 -5.46 1.20
C ARG A 50 -20.59 -6.48 2.34
N GLY A 51 -21.01 -6.10 3.56
CA GLY A 51 -21.04 -6.97 4.74
C GLY A 51 -19.69 -7.18 5.42
N LEU A 52 -18.70 -6.30 5.18
CA LEU A 52 -17.43 -6.28 5.89
C LEU A 52 -17.34 -5.10 6.84
N ASP A 53 -16.90 -5.34 8.07
CA ASP A 53 -16.41 -4.28 8.94
C ASP A 53 -14.90 -4.19 8.82
N VAL A 54 -14.37 -3.01 8.47
CA VAL A 54 -12.93 -2.79 8.23
C VAL A 54 -12.46 -1.59 9.04
N GLU A 55 -11.45 -1.82 9.85
CA GLU A 55 -10.73 -0.77 10.58
C GLU A 55 -9.40 -0.48 9.88
N VAL A 56 -9.18 0.79 9.50
CA VAL A 56 -7.95 1.23 8.83
C VAL A 56 -7.00 1.83 9.85
N ILE A 57 -5.82 1.22 10.01
CA ILE A 57 -4.82 1.58 11.04
C ILE A 57 -3.57 2.14 10.37
N PRO A 58 -3.25 3.45 10.53
CA PRO A 58 -2.09 4.06 9.87
C PRO A 58 -0.77 3.71 10.59
N PHE A 59 0.28 3.47 9.80
CA PHE A 59 1.65 3.25 10.23
C PHE A 59 2.60 4.22 9.52
N LYS A 60 3.75 4.50 10.14
CA LYS A 60 4.76 5.42 9.57
C LYS A 60 5.86 4.69 8.80
N SER A 61 5.97 3.38 8.98
CA SER A 61 7.00 2.54 8.33
C SER A 61 6.52 1.11 8.11
N ALA A 62 7.07 0.44 7.09
CA ALA A 62 6.87 -0.99 6.86
C ALA A 62 7.38 -1.86 8.03
N LEU A 63 8.40 -1.39 8.76
CA LEU A 63 8.93 -2.06 9.94
C LEU A 63 7.88 -2.13 11.07
N GLU A 64 7.25 -0.98 11.40
CA GLU A 64 6.20 -0.89 12.43
C GLU A 64 4.97 -1.72 12.02
N LEU A 65 4.53 -1.60 10.77
CA LEU A 65 3.43 -2.38 10.21
C LEU A 65 3.71 -3.88 10.29
N GLY A 66 4.88 -4.32 9.84
CA GLY A 66 5.27 -5.73 9.89
C GLY A 66 5.37 -6.27 11.33
N ALA A 67 5.79 -5.45 12.31
CA ALA A 67 5.77 -5.82 13.72
C ALA A 67 4.35 -5.99 14.25
N ALA A 68 3.41 -5.12 13.85
CA ALA A 68 1.99 -5.22 14.21
C ALA A 68 1.33 -6.47 13.61
N MET A 69 1.69 -6.84 12.36
CA MET A 69 1.25 -8.09 11.73
C MET A 69 1.69 -9.31 12.54
N ARG A 70 2.97 -9.41 12.88
CA ARG A 70 3.52 -10.52 13.68
C ARG A 70 2.94 -10.61 15.09
N ALA A 71 2.59 -9.45 15.66
CA ALA A 71 1.93 -9.40 16.98
C ALA A 71 0.43 -9.73 16.93
N GLY A 72 -0.13 -10.10 15.77
CA GLY A 72 -1.54 -10.42 15.61
C GLY A 72 -2.48 -9.22 15.74
N ARG A 73 -1.96 -8.00 15.67
CA ARG A 73 -2.76 -6.75 15.78
C ARG A 73 -3.42 -6.33 14.49
N LEU A 74 -3.05 -6.96 13.37
CA LEU A 74 -3.60 -6.72 12.03
C LEU A 74 -4.05 -8.03 11.41
N ASP A 75 -5.07 -7.95 10.57
CA ASP A 75 -5.61 -9.05 9.78
C ASP A 75 -5.15 -8.97 8.31
N GLY A 76 -4.67 -7.79 7.90
CA GLY A 76 -4.10 -7.54 6.60
C GLY A 76 -3.37 -6.20 6.54
N HIS A 77 -2.81 -5.89 5.38
CA HIS A 77 -2.10 -4.63 5.19
C HIS A 77 -2.08 -4.17 3.73
N PHE A 78 -1.99 -2.86 3.54
CA PHE A 78 -1.53 -2.20 2.35
C PHE A 78 -0.01 -2.05 2.44
N GLY A 79 0.71 -2.52 1.44
CA GLY A 79 2.17 -2.50 1.38
C GLY A 79 2.67 -2.97 0.02
N ASP A 80 3.71 -3.80 0.02
CA ASP A 80 4.38 -4.30 -1.17
C ASP A 80 4.60 -5.83 -1.12
N LEU A 81 5.04 -6.44 -2.23
CA LEU A 81 5.30 -7.88 -2.28
C LEU A 81 6.43 -8.30 -1.34
N MET A 82 7.44 -7.44 -1.12
CA MET A 82 8.55 -7.71 -0.19
C MET A 82 8.03 -7.90 1.23
N ASN A 83 7.04 -7.07 1.60
CA ASN A 83 6.39 -7.18 2.91
C ASN A 83 5.64 -8.51 3.04
N VAL A 84 4.85 -8.88 2.03
CA VAL A 84 4.11 -10.15 2.00
C VAL A 84 5.07 -11.34 2.14
N PHE A 85 6.13 -11.39 1.33
CA PHE A 85 7.09 -12.49 1.35
C PHE A 85 7.86 -12.56 2.66
N THR A 86 8.27 -11.41 3.21
CA THR A 86 8.93 -11.33 4.51
C THR A 86 8.03 -11.85 5.65
N GLN A 87 6.74 -11.52 5.65
CA GLN A 87 5.81 -12.02 6.67
C GLN A 87 5.58 -13.52 6.55
N ASN A 88 5.44 -14.04 5.31
CA ASN A 88 5.30 -15.47 5.05
C ASN A 88 6.54 -16.25 5.54
N GLU A 89 7.75 -15.77 5.23
CA GLU A 89 9.00 -16.38 5.71
C GLU A 89 9.09 -16.37 7.25
N ARG A 90 8.49 -15.39 7.90
CA ARG A 90 8.46 -15.25 9.37
C ARG A 90 7.26 -15.90 10.05
N GLY A 91 6.54 -16.77 9.36
CA GLY A 91 5.46 -17.56 9.93
C GLY A 91 4.13 -16.83 10.11
N VAL A 92 3.92 -15.71 9.40
CA VAL A 92 2.61 -15.03 9.31
C VAL A 92 2.09 -15.17 7.87
N PRO A 93 1.44 -16.30 7.54
CA PRO A 93 1.03 -16.61 6.19
C PRO A 93 -0.04 -15.64 5.68
N GLN A 94 0.22 -15.06 4.50
CA GLN A 94 -0.62 -14.07 3.84
C GLN A 94 -0.71 -14.35 2.34
N ALA A 95 -1.76 -13.84 1.70
CA ALA A 95 -1.81 -13.75 0.26
C ALA A 95 -2.34 -12.39 -0.21
N VAL A 96 -1.83 -11.94 -1.34
CA VAL A 96 -2.27 -10.73 -2.03
C VAL A 96 -3.67 -10.94 -2.58
N ILE A 97 -4.56 -9.98 -2.32
CA ILE A 97 -5.94 -9.98 -2.80
C ILE A 97 -6.19 -8.95 -3.91
N LEU A 98 -5.32 -7.95 -4.03
CA LEU A 98 -5.38 -6.95 -5.09
C LEU A 98 -4.07 -6.15 -5.18
N THR A 99 -3.85 -5.53 -6.36
CA THR A 99 -2.83 -4.50 -6.60
C THR A 99 -3.51 -3.13 -6.57
N THR A 100 -2.98 -2.19 -5.79
CA THR A 100 -3.44 -0.78 -5.80
C THR A 100 -2.66 0.06 -6.80
N THR A 101 -1.38 -0.24 -7.00
CA THR A 101 -0.53 0.50 -7.94
C THR A 101 0.33 -0.46 -8.75
N HIS A 102 0.16 -0.36 -10.08
CA HIS A 102 1.08 -0.86 -11.08
C HIS A 102 1.75 0.34 -11.76
N THR A 103 3.01 0.23 -12.12
CA THR A 103 3.72 1.29 -12.83
C THR A 103 2.99 1.70 -14.10
N SER A 104 2.99 2.98 -14.42
CA SER A 104 2.31 3.54 -15.58
C SER A 104 3.15 4.66 -16.18
N ARG A 105 3.24 4.71 -17.51
CA ARG A 105 3.89 5.83 -18.21
C ARG A 105 3.19 7.17 -17.98
N ALA A 106 1.91 7.14 -17.61
CA ALA A 106 1.10 8.34 -17.42
C ALA A 106 1.32 9.01 -16.05
N GLN A 107 1.67 8.23 -15.03
CA GLN A 107 1.78 8.73 -13.66
C GLN A 107 2.84 7.93 -12.89
N ARG A 108 3.73 8.64 -12.20
CA ARG A 108 4.67 8.02 -11.25
C ARG A 108 3.97 7.68 -9.94
N ALA A 109 4.45 6.66 -9.26
CA ALA A 109 4.10 6.32 -7.89
C ALA A 109 5.26 6.56 -6.93
N PHE A 110 6.51 6.45 -7.41
CA PHE A 110 7.74 6.68 -6.66
C PHE A 110 8.72 7.53 -7.46
N GLY A 111 9.64 8.22 -6.76
CA GLY A 111 10.73 8.94 -7.39
C GLY A 111 11.93 9.10 -6.49
N LEU A 112 13.11 9.11 -7.11
CA LEU A 112 14.34 9.58 -6.48
C LEU A 112 14.36 11.10 -6.57
N VAL A 113 14.27 11.75 -5.43
CA VAL A 113 14.19 13.20 -5.31
C VAL A 113 15.42 13.79 -4.67
N VAL A 114 15.78 14.98 -5.12
CA VAL A 114 16.86 15.82 -4.61
C VAL A 114 16.29 16.90 -3.71
N ALA A 115 16.90 17.11 -2.56
CA ALA A 115 16.54 18.17 -1.64
C ALA A 115 16.62 19.57 -2.30
N PRO A 116 15.76 20.54 -1.95
CA PRO A 116 15.85 21.90 -2.47
C PRO A 116 17.26 22.50 -2.34
N ALA A 117 17.91 22.30 -1.21
CA ALA A 117 19.27 22.80 -0.95
C ALA A 117 20.37 22.17 -1.84
N ALA A 118 20.12 21.02 -2.45
CA ALA A 118 21.04 20.30 -3.33
C ALA A 118 20.65 20.35 -4.81
N ALA A 119 19.47 20.88 -5.16
CA ALA A 119 18.88 20.80 -6.49
C ALA A 119 19.71 21.49 -7.61
N GLU A 120 20.53 22.49 -7.26
CA GLU A 120 21.44 23.12 -8.21
C GLU A 120 22.72 22.31 -8.49
N LYS A 121 23.13 21.45 -7.54
CA LYS A 121 24.33 20.61 -7.66
C LYS A 121 24.00 19.26 -8.26
N ILE A 122 22.85 18.68 -7.92
CA ILE A 122 22.43 17.35 -8.38
C ILE A 122 21.22 17.56 -9.30
N ARG A 123 21.48 17.53 -10.61
CA ARG A 123 20.46 17.81 -11.64
C ARG A 123 19.98 16.54 -12.35
N SER A 124 20.76 15.49 -12.26
CA SER A 124 20.51 14.20 -12.93
C SER A 124 21.18 13.05 -12.16
N LEU A 125 20.95 11.82 -12.59
CA LEU A 125 21.62 10.63 -12.04
C LEU A 125 23.15 10.66 -12.24
N LYS A 126 23.65 11.38 -13.25
CA LYS A 126 25.09 11.51 -13.54
C LYS A 126 25.84 12.33 -12.49
N ASP A 127 25.11 13.14 -11.74
CA ASP A 127 25.69 14.00 -10.69
C ASP A 127 25.77 13.26 -9.34
N LEU A 128 25.34 12.01 -9.29
CA LEU A 128 25.44 11.15 -8.11
C LEU A 128 26.86 10.56 -8.04
N ASP A 129 27.59 10.93 -6.99
CA ASP A 129 28.92 10.39 -6.69
C ASP A 129 29.01 10.19 -5.18
N GLY A 130 28.76 8.96 -4.74
CA GLY A 130 28.71 8.60 -3.33
C GLY A 130 27.66 9.40 -2.52
N THR A 131 26.64 9.90 -3.18
CA THR A 131 25.59 10.73 -2.55
C THR A 131 24.78 9.92 -1.55
N GLU A 132 24.62 10.45 -0.33
CA GLU A 132 23.75 9.84 0.67
C GLU A 132 22.28 9.95 0.27
N THR A 133 21.62 8.79 0.21
CA THR A 133 20.20 8.66 -0.16
C THR A 133 19.41 8.09 1.01
N ALA A 134 18.49 8.87 1.54
CA ALA A 134 17.60 8.41 2.60
C ALA A 134 16.63 7.36 2.04
N MET A 135 16.69 6.16 2.62
CA MET A 135 15.98 4.98 2.13
C MET A 135 15.55 4.06 3.28
N SER A 136 14.90 2.96 2.97
CA SER A 136 14.54 1.92 3.92
C SER A 136 14.85 0.55 3.32
N SER A 137 15.81 -0.15 3.92
CA SER A 137 16.23 -1.49 3.48
C SER A 137 15.09 -2.50 3.61
N ALA A 138 15.11 -3.51 2.73
CA ALA A 138 14.14 -4.61 2.69
C ALA A 138 12.69 -4.15 2.44
N THR A 139 12.50 -3.09 1.66
CA THR A 139 11.19 -2.56 1.26
C THR A 139 11.18 -2.25 -0.24
N ILE A 140 10.02 -1.82 -0.76
CA ILE A 140 9.90 -1.31 -2.13
C ILE A 140 10.92 -0.21 -2.45
N ILE A 141 11.32 0.58 -1.48
CA ILE A 141 12.31 1.66 -1.64
C ILE A 141 13.70 1.09 -1.98
N ASP A 142 14.14 0.05 -1.29
CA ASP A 142 15.41 -0.65 -1.56
C ASP A 142 15.39 -1.31 -2.95
N TYR A 143 14.28 -2.00 -3.23
CA TYR A 143 14.04 -2.63 -4.52
C TYR A 143 14.11 -1.62 -5.68
N LEU A 144 13.41 -0.51 -5.59
CA LEU A 144 13.39 0.52 -6.64
C LEU A 144 14.74 1.20 -6.83
N LEU A 145 15.53 1.38 -5.77
CA LEU A 145 16.90 1.89 -5.89
C LEU A 145 17.80 0.91 -6.66
N ASP A 146 17.67 -0.39 -6.41
CA ASP A 146 18.44 -1.40 -7.17
C ASP A 146 17.94 -1.51 -8.61
N ARG A 147 16.59 -1.44 -8.84
CA ARG A 147 16.03 -1.40 -10.19
C ARG A 147 16.57 -0.20 -10.98
N MET A 148 16.52 0.98 -10.39
CA MET A 148 17.09 2.20 -10.99
C MET A 148 18.57 2.03 -11.33
N LYS A 149 19.38 1.56 -10.39
CA LYS A 149 20.82 1.34 -10.64
C LYS A 149 21.05 0.39 -11.81
N ALA A 150 20.31 -0.69 -11.88
CA ALA A 150 20.43 -1.67 -12.96
C ALA A 150 20.02 -1.10 -14.32
N GLU A 151 18.88 -0.40 -14.41
CA GLU A 151 18.38 0.19 -15.67
C GLU A 151 19.27 1.31 -16.19
N GLU A 152 19.69 2.20 -15.30
CA GLU A 152 20.52 3.36 -15.64
C GLU A 152 22.01 3.04 -15.67
N LYS A 153 22.39 1.77 -15.43
CA LYS A 153 23.78 1.28 -15.42
C LYS A 153 24.69 2.09 -14.50
N LEU A 154 24.17 2.46 -13.34
CA LEU A 154 24.92 3.18 -12.33
C LEU A 154 25.91 2.23 -11.61
N SER A 155 27.04 2.76 -11.18
CA SER A 155 27.96 2.02 -10.32
C SER A 155 27.34 1.78 -8.94
N ASP A 156 27.76 0.73 -8.24
CA ASP A 156 27.30 0.45 -6.85
C ASP A 156 27.63 1.59 -5.89
N GLY A 157 28.70 2.34 -6.15
CA GLY A 157 29.12 3.49 -5.36
C GLY A 157 28.39 4.80 -5.66
N ALA A 158 27.54 4.87 -6.67
CA ALA A 158 26.83 6.10 -7.03
C ALA A 158 25.98 6.66 -5.89
N LEU A 159 25.41 5.78 -5.08
CA LEU A 159 24.60 6.11 -3.91
C LEU A 159 25.13 5.41 -2.66
N ARG A 160 25.11 6.12 -1.52
CA ARG A 160 25.30 5.54 -0.20
C ARG A 160 23.96 5.50 0.55
N ASN A 161 23.59 4.34 1.07
CA ASN A 161 22.34 4.16 1.79
C ASN A 161 22.38 4.86 3.15
N LEU A 162 21.48 5.81 3.36
CA LEU A 162 21.19 6.41 4.65
C LEU A 162 19.86 5.81 5.16
N GLU A 163 19.97 4.91 6.13
CA GLU A 163 18.81 4.15 6.63
C GLU A 163 17.86 5.03 7.43
N VAL A 164 16.65 5.25 6.91
CA VAL A 164 15.58 6.02 7.56
C VAL A 164 14.25 5.28 7.38
N LYS A 165 13.85 4.50 8.35
CA LYS A 165 12.67 3.62 8.28
C LYS A 165 11.36 4.38 8.10
N GLN A 166 11.19 5.51 8.78
CA GLN A 166 9.94 6.27 8.78
C GLN A 166 9.83 7.18 7.57
N ILE A 167 8.78 7.00 6.78
CA ILE A 167 8.54 7.76 5.54
C ILE A 167 8.46 9.28 5.80
N PRO A 168 7.74 9.79 6.83
CA PRO A 168 7.70 11.23 7.12
C PRO A 168 9.07 11.82 7.50
N ILE A 169 9.93 11.03 8.15
CA ILE A 169 11.28 11.48 8.53
C ILE A 169 12.17 11.65 7.30
N ARG A 170 12.07 10.76 6.29
CA ARG A 170 12.80 10.93 5.02
C ARG A 170 12.46 12.26 4.35
N LEU A 171 11.16 12.61 4.29
CA LEU A 171 10.72 13.90 3.76
C LEU A 171 11.30 15.08 4.57
N GLN A 172 11.22 15.00 5.90
CA GLN A 172 11.77 16.04 6.77
C GLN A 172 13.28 16.23 6.58
N MET A 173 14.04 15.16 6.44
CA MET A 173 15.50 15.22 6.20
C MET A 173 15.84 15.92 4.89
N LEU A 174 15.09 15.67 3.81
CA LEU A 174 15.23 16.41 2.56
C LEU A 174 14.92 17.89 2.75
N GLN A 175 13.80 18.21 3.39
CA GLN A 175 13.37 19.60 3.58
C GLN A 175 14.32 20.42 4.45
N THR A 176 15.04 19.76 5.37
CA THR A 176 16.02 20.41 6.26
C THR A 176 17.47 20.31 5.74
N GLY A 177 17.70 19.73 4.56
CA GLY A 177 19.03 19.57 3.97
C GLY A 177 19.91 18.52 4.69
N LYS A 178 19.33 17.69 5.58
CA LYS A 178 20.05 16.61 6.28
C LYS A 178 20.23 15.36 5.41
N ALA A 179 19.52 15.25 4.32
CA ALA A 179 19.75 14.28 3.26
C ALA A 179 19.73 15.01 1.92
N ALA A 180 20.68 14.69 1.05
CA ALA A 180 20.75 15.30 -0.28
C ALA A 180 19.69 14.69 -1.21
N THR A 181 19.45 13.39 -1.10
CA THR A 181 18.48 12.66 -1.91
C THR A 181 17.66 11.68 -1.06
N ALA A 182 16.50 11.29 -1.56
CA ALA A 182 15.69 10.21 -0.99
C ALA A 182 14.82 9.56 -2.06
N MET A 183 14.55 8.27 -1.91
CA MET A 183 13.48 7.59 -2.64
C MET A 183 12.18 7.73 -1.84
N LEU A 184 11.17 8.34 -2.44
CA LEU A 184 9.88 8.64 -1.81
C LEU A 184 8.70 8.15 -2.64
N PRO A 185 7.57 7.78 -2.01
CA PRO A 185 6.29 7.60 -2.69
C PRO A 185 5.61 8.94 -2.99
N GLU A 186 4.68 8.97 -3.95
CA GLU A 186 3.69 10.03 -4.03
C GLU A 186 2.75 9.98 -2.78
N PRO A 187 2.25 11.12 -2.29
CA PRO A 187 2.41 12.47 -2.85
C PRO A 187 3.68 13.21 -2.39
N LEU A 188 4.58 12.56 -1.66
CA LEU A 188 5.76 13.21 -1.06
C LEU A 188 6.76 13.68 -2.10
N VAL A 189 6.85 13.00 -3.25
CA VAL A 189 7.64 13.45 -4.41
C VAL A 189 7.15 14.83 -4.86
N SER A 190 5.84 14.97 -5.09
CA SER A 190 5.22 16.25 -5.47
C SER A 190 5.42 17.35 -4.41
N VAL A 191 5.45 16.98 -3.12
CA VAL A 191 5.75 17.94 -2.04
C VAL A 191 7.17 18.47 -2.14
N VAL A 192 8.14 17.63 -2.47
CA VAL A 192 9.56 18.04 -2.64
C VAL A 192 9.70 18.98 -3.83
N GLU A 193 9.07 18.65 -4.98
CA GLU A 193 9.07 19.50 -6.17
C GLU A 193 8.44 20.88 -5.90
N ALA A 194 7.29 20.92 -5.23
CA ALA A 194 6.61 22.17 -4.87
C ALA A 194 7.45 23.09 -3.97
N LYS A 195 8.47 22.54 -3.31
CA LYS A 195 9.43 23.28 -2.46
C LYS A 195 10.76 23.56 -3.14
N GLY A 196 10.87 23.36 -4.46
CA GLY A 196 12.07 23.63 -5.25
C GLY A 196 13.07 22.48 -5.29
N GLY A 197 12.70 21.30 -4.82
CA GLY A 197 13.47 20.08 -5.06
C GLY A 197 13.30 19.55 -6.48
N ARG A 198 14.01 18.50 -6.83
CA ARG A 198 14.05 17.96 -8.18
C ARG A 198 13.83 16.45 -8.17
N VAL A 199 13.05 15.92 -9.12
CA VAL A 199 13.00 14.49 -9.43
C VAL A 199 14.09 14.20 -10.47
N ILE A 200 14.94 13.23 -10.19
CA ILE A 200 16.02 12.82 -11.10
C ILE A 200 15.83 11.39 -11.63
N TRP A 201 14.90 10.65 -11.09
CA TRP A 201 14.41 9.37 -11.59
C TRP A 201 13.01 9.09 -11.04
N ASP A 202 12.19 8.35 -11.78
CA ASP A 202 10.90 7.84 -11.34
C ASP A 202 10.57 6.47 -11.97
N ASP A 203 9.53 5.82 -11.45
CA ASP A 203 9.14 4.44 -11.79
C ASP A 203 8.35 4.30 -13.10
N ARG A 204 8.08 5.38 -13.85
CA ARG A 204 7.24 5.34 -15.06
C ARG A 204 7.81 4.48 -16.20
N GLY A 205 9.11 4.22 -16.18
CA GLY A 205 9.79 3.32 -17.15
C GLY A 205 9.59 1.84 -16.87
N LEU A 206 9.24 1.48 -15.64
CA LEU A 206 9.06 0.09 -15.23
C LEU A 206 7.71 -0.47 -15.72
N ASN A 207 7.57 -1.80 -15.67
CA ASN A 207 6.30 -2.51 -15.90
C ASN A 207 6.10 -3.52 -14.77
N GLU A 208 5.71 -3.05 -13.60
CA GLU A 208 5.75 -3.82 -12.35
C GLU A 208 4.60 -3.45 -11.41
N ALA A 209 4.10 -4.44 -10.66
CA ALA A 209 3.21 -4.19 -9.53
C ALA A 209 4.05 -3.63 -8.35
N LEU A 210 3.67 -2.45 -7.83
CA LEU A 210 4.40 -1.76 -6.78
C LEU A 210 3.73 -1.87 -5.42
N ALA A 211 2.42 -1.63 -5.36
CA ALA A 211 1.69 -1.68 -4.11
C ALA A 211 0.52 -2.66 -4.19
N VAL A 212 0.32 -3.39 -3.10
CA VAL A 212 -0.67 -4.45 -2.99
C VAL A 212 -1.41 -4.39 -1.65
N VAL A 213 -2.58 -5.04 -1.60
CA VAL A 213 -3.23 -5.38 -0.33
C VAL A 213 -3.16 -6.90 -0.15
N ALA A 214 -2.74 -7.31 1.04
CA ALA A 214 -2.70 -8.71 1.44
C ALA A 214 -3.48 -8.94 2.74
N LEU A 215 -4.13 -10.09 2.84
CA LEU A 215 -4.77 -10.57 4.05
C LEU A 215 -4.05 -11.81 4.58
N LYS A 216 -4.14 -12.05 5.89
CA LYS A 216 -3.74 -13.30 6.51
C LYS A 216 -4.57 -14.46 5.94
N LYS A 217 -3.94 -15.63 5.77
CA LYS A 217 -4.61 -16.78 5.15
C LYS A 217 -5.84 -17.27 5.90
N ASP A 218 -5.89 -17.08 7.21
CA ASP A 218 -7.05 -17.39 8.05
C ASP A 218 -8.23 -16.41 7.90
N ARG A 219 -8.04 -15.32 7.12
CA ARG A 219 -9.06 -14.33 6.75
C ARG A 219 -9.47 -14.38 5.27
N LEU A 220 -8.95 -15.35 4.52
CA LEU A 220 -9.17 -15.51 3.08
C LEU A 220 -10.30 -16.52 2.81
N ASP A 221 -11.54 -16.10 2.94
CA ASP A 221 -12.69 -16.78 2.34
C ASP A 221 -13.17 -16.00 1.10
N ASP A 222 -13.83 -16.70 0.18
CA ASP A 222 -14.25 -16.12 -1.10
C ASP A 222 -15.17 -14.91 -0.94
N LYS A 223 -16.03 -14.92 0.07
CA LYS A 223 -16.96 -13.81 0.37
C LYS A 223 -16.19 -12.57 0.83
N THR A 224 -15.26 -12.74 1.77
CA THR A 224 -14.41 -11.65 2.29
C THR A 224 -13.58 -11.06 1.16
N VAL A 225 -12.93 -11.88 0.34
CA VAL A 225 -12.10 -11.45 -0.79
C VAL A 225 -12.94 -10.70 -1.82
N ALA A 226 -14.07 -11.25 -2.26
CA ALA A 226 -14.95 -10.61 -3.24
C ALA A 226 -15.51 -9.29 -2.73
N ALA A 227 -15.95 -9.24 -1.48
CA ALA A 227 -16.48 -8.03 -0.85
C ALA A 227 -15.40 -6.94 -0.73
N PHE A 228 -14.17 -7.30 -0.30
CA PHE A 228 -13.06 -6.36 -0.17
C PHE A 228 -12.65 -5.78 -1.53
N ARG A 229 -12.39 -6.63 -2.52
CA ARG A 229 -12.03 -6.22 -3.88
C ARG A 229 -13.10 -5.33 -4.52
N GLY A 230 -14.37 -5.70 -4.37
CA GLY A 230 -15.49 -4.91 -4.86
C GLY A 230 -15.61 -3.53 -4.20
N ALA A 231 -15.42 -3.44 -2.87
CA ALA A 231 -15.44 -2.17 -2.16
C ALA A 231 -14.31 -1.24 -2.62
N VAL A 232 -13.11 -1.78 -2.83
CA VAL A 232 -11.96 -1.02 -3.34
C VAL A 232 -12.20 -0.57 -4.79
N ALA A 233 -12.80 -1.39 -5.65
CA ALA A 233 -13.18 -1.00 -7.00
C ALA A 233 -14.20 0.16 -7.02
N ASP A 234 -15.20 0.13 -6.14
CA ASP A 234 -16.17 1.22 -5.99
C ASP A 234 -15.49 2.51 -5.52
N ALA A 235 -14.60 2.42 -4.51
CA ALA A 235 -13.83 3.55 -4.01
C ALA A 235 -12.96 4.18 -5.09
N ALA A 236 -12.29 3.36 -5.90
CA ALA A 236 -11.46 3.83 -6.99
C ALA A 236 -12.27 4.61 -8.04
N ARG A 237 -13.45 4.13 -8.40
CA ARG A 237 -14.38 4.85 -9.30
C ARG A 237 -14.82 6.19 -8.72
N LEU A 238 -15.14 6.23 -7.43
CA LEU A 238 -15.49 7.49 -6.74
C LEU A 238 -14.33 8.48 -6.75
N ILE A 239 -13.11 8.04 -6.46
CA ILE A 239 -11.92 8.90 -6.46
C ILE A 239 -11.69 9.51 -7.85
N GLU A 240 -11.85 8.72 -8.91
CA GLU A 240 -11.66 9.23 -10.27
C GLU A 240 -12.79 10.16 -10.72
N SER A 241 -14.03 9.95 -10.25
CA SER A 241 -15.16 10.84 -10.57
C SER A 241 -15.17 12.13 -9.76
N GLU A 242 -14.59 12.13 -8.55
CA GLU A 242 -14.63 13.26 -7.61
C GLU A 242 -13.21 13.61 -7.08
N PRO A 243 -12.21 13.89 -7.96
CA PRO A 243 -10.80 14.02 -7.55
C PRO A 243 -10.57 15.14 -6.53
N ASP A 244 -11.29 16.25 -6.64
CA ASP A 244 -11.16 17.41 -5.72
C ASP A 244 -11.62 17.06 -4.31
N ARG A 245 -12.73 16.33 -4.20
CA ARG A 245 -13.23 15.85 -2.91
C ARG A 245 -12.19 14.94 -2.24
N PHE A 246 -11.62 14.00 -2.98
CA PHE A 246 -10.66 13.06 -2.40
C PHE A 246 -9.28 13.69 -2.14
N ARG A 247 -8.87 14.75 -2.84
CA ARG A 247 -7.73 15.57 -2.41
C ARG A 247 -7.95 16.16 -1.02
N ALA A 248 -9.15 16.68 -0.75
CA ALA A 248 -9.49 17.18 0.59
C ALA A 248 -9.48 16.05 1.64
N VAL A 249 -9.94 14.85 1.29
CA VAL A 249 -9.84 13.66 2.17
C VAL A 249 -8.39 13.30 2.44
N MET A 250 -7.50 13.30 1.44
CA MET A 250 -6.07 13.05 1.62
C MET A 250 -5.44 14.06 2.59
N VAL A 251 -5.81 15.34 2.51
CA VAL A 251 -5.35 16.38 3.46
C VAL A 251 -5.83 16.05 4.87
N LYS A 252 -7.10 15.73 5.04
CA LYS A 252 -7.68 15.37 6.34
C LYS A 252 -7.03 14.13 6.96
N LYS A 253 -6.63 13.15 6.13
CA LYS A 253 -5.96 11.92 6.55
C LYS A 253 -4.44 12.10 6.77
N GLY A 254 -3.88 13.30 6.48
CA GLY A 254 -2.45 13.56 6.58
C GLY A 254 -1.60 12.89 5.49
N LEU A 255 -2.23 12.40 4.42
CA LEU A 255 -1.55 11.82 3.26
C LEU A 255 -0.97 12.92 2.36
N LEU A 256 -1.63 14.07 2.26
CA LEU A 256 -1.27 15.18 1.39
C LEU A 256 -1.22 16.48 2.21
N PRO A 257 -0.08 17.22 2.24
CA PRO A 257 -0.03 18.52 2.88
C PRO A 257 -0.91 19.56 2.19
N ALA A 258 -1.70 20.30 2.96
CA ALA A 258 -2.65 21.30 2.45
C ALA A 258 -2.07 22.30 1.42
N PRO A 259 -0.83 22.84 1.59
CA PRO A 259 -0.29 23.82 0.64
C PRO A 259 -0.08 23.30 -0.79
N VAL A 260 0.07 21.98 -0.98
CA VAL A 260 0.30 21.37 -2.30
C VAL A 260 -0.96 20.70 -2.86
N ALA A 261 -2.03 20.59 -2.08
CA ALA A 261 -3.22 19.84 -2.43
C ALA A 261 -3.91 20.38 -3.70
N GLN A 262 -3.96 21.71 -3.86
CA GLN A 262 -4.64 22.34 -4.99
C GLN A 262 -4.08 21.92 -6.36
N ASN A 263 -2.76 21.72 -6.44
CA ASN A 263 -2.06 21.36 -7.68
C ASN A 263 -1.70 19.87 -7.77
N TYR A 264 -2.08 19.06 -6.78
CA TYR A 264 -1.76 17.64 -6.78
C TYR A 264 -2.66 16.88 -7.77
N THR A 265 -2.04 16.15 -8.68
CA THR A 265 -2.76 15.25 -9.60
C THR A 265 -3.12 13.97 -8.86
N MET A 266 -4.41 13.71 -8.73
CA MET A 266 -4.90 12.51 -8.03
C MET A 266 -4.43 11.22 -8.70
N VAL A 267 -4.24 10.21 -7.88
CA VAL A 267 -3.89 8.85 -8.30
C VAL A 267 -4.96 8.30 -9.24
N ARG A 268 -4.51 7.73 -10.36
CA ARG A 268 -5.34 6.91 -11.25
C ARG A 268 -5.07 5.45 -10.95
N PHE A 269 -6.13 4.71 -10.68
CA PHE A 269 -6.02 3.31 -10.33
C PHE A 269 -6.05 2.43 -11.57
N SER A 270 -5.09 1.49 -11.68
CA SER A 270 -4.99 0.55 -12.81
C SER A 270 -6.13 -0.46 -12.88
N MET A 271 -6.94 -0.54 -11.83
CA MET A 271 -8.04 -1.51 -11.70
C MET A 271 -9.19 -1.30 -12.69
N PHE A 272 -9.24 -0.16 -13.38
CA PHE A 272 -10.24 0.08 -14.43
C PHE A 272 -9.91 -0.59 -15.77
N GLY A 273 -8.72 -1.15 -15.92
CA GLY A 273 -8.31 -1.88 -17.12
C GLY A 273 -8.63 -3.39 -17.08
N THR A 274 -9.22 -3.90 -16.00
CA THR A 274 -9.56 -5.32 -15.87
C THR A 274 -10.94 -5.62 -16.47
N ASN A 275 -11.08 -6.79 -17.11
CA ASN A 275 -12.33 -7.20 -17.78
C ASN A 275 -13.51 -7.36 -16.80
N ASP A 276 -13.23 -7.69 -15.55
CA ASP A 276 -14.21 -7.90 -14.48
C ASP A 276 -14.51 -6.62 -13.67
N GLY A 277 -13.81 -5.51 -13.98
CA GLY A 277 -13.93 -4.25 -13.24
C GLY A 277 -13.41 -4.30 -11.79
N LEU A 278 -12.68 -5.35 -11.43
CA LEU A 278 -12.05 -5.53 -10.14
C LEU A 278 -10.58 -5.09 -10.17
N PRO A 279 -9.98 -4.78 -9.01
CA PRO A 279 -8.55 -4.50 -8.92
C PRO A 279 -7.71 -5.67 -9.45
N PRO A 280 -6.65 -5.43 -10.25
CA PRO A 280 -5.80 -6.49 -10.77
C PRO A 280 -5.06 -7.21 -9.64
N LEU A 281 -4.55 -8.39 -9.94
CA LEU A 281 -3.58 -9.11 -9.12
C LEU A 281 -2.16 -8.87 -9.70
N PRO A 282 -1.09 -9.01 -8.90
CA PRO A 282 0.26 -9.01 -9.45
C PRO A 282 0.42 -10.20 -10.41
N SER A 283 1.24 -10.04 -11.42
CA SER A 283 1.54 -11.13 -12.36
C SER A 283 2.48 -12.17 -11.73
N ALA A 284 2.55 -13.36 -12.33
CA ALA A 284 3.54 -14.36 -11.94
C ALA A 284 4.98 -13.83 -12.12
N GLU A 285 5.19 -12.97 -13.11
CA GLU A 285 6.46 -12.31 -13.35
C GLU A 285 6.83 -11.31 -12.25
N ASP A 286 5.85 -10.54 -11.71
CA ASP A 286 6.09 -9.66 -10.55
C ASP A 286 6.53 -10.47 -9.34
N VAL A 287 5.83 -11.57 -9.04
CA VAL A 287 6.17 -12.46 -7.92
C VAL A 287 7.57 -13.05 -8.10
N ARG A 288 7.90 -13.53 -9.30
CA ARG A 288 9.20 -14.11 -9.61
C ARG A 288 10.32 -13.06 -9.46
N ARG A 289 10.18 -11.90 -10.09
CA ARG A 289 11.17 -10.82 -10.10
C ARG A 289 11.50 -10.31 -8.69
N VAL A 290 10.46 -10.02 -7.92
CA VAL A 290 10.63 -9.60 -6.52
C VAL A 290 11.22 -10.73 -5.68
N GLY A 291 10.77 -11.95 -5.87
CA GLY A 291 11.28 -13.12 -5.17
C GLY A 291 12.77 -13.37 -5.44
N GLU A 292 13.19 -13.33 -6.70
CA GLU A 292 14.59 -13.48 -7.11
C GLU A 292 15.48 -12.37 -6.50
N TRP A 293 15.02 -11.12 -6.52
CA TRP A 293 15.72 -10.02 -5.88
C TRP A 293 15.88 -10.24 -4.35
N MET A 294 14.83 -10.68 -3.68
CA MET A 294 14.88 -10.96 -2.22
C MET A 294 15.79 -12.15 -1.89
N VAL A 295 15.79 -13.20 -2.71
CA VAL A 295 16.72 -14.34 -2.57
C VAL A 295 18.15 -13.87 -2.76
N GLY A 296 18.42 -13.07 -3.79
CA GLY A 296 19.75 -12.49 -4.04
C GLY A 296 20.27 -11.62 -2.88
N LYS A 297 19.38 -11.00 -2.14
CA LYS A 297 19.67 -10.22 -0.92
C LYS A 297 19.68 -11.05 0.38
N ASN A 298 19.47 -12.38 0.31
CA ASN A 298 19.34 -13.28 1.47
C ASN A 298 18.20 -12.89 2.43
N MET A 299 17.12 -12.28 1.91
CA MET A 299 15.96 -11.87 2.71
C MET A 299 14.95 -13.02 2.89
N ILE A 300 14.85 -13.88 1.90
CA ILE A 300 14.05 -15.12 1.89
C ILE A 300 14.87 -16.29 1.35
N LYS A 301 14.47 -17.51 1.66
CA LYS A 301 15.22 -18.73 1.27
C LYS A 301 15.00 -19.14 -0.18
N ALA A 302 13.80 -18.93 -0.69
CA ALA A 302 13.40 -19.30 -2.04
C ALA A 302 12.32 -18.38 -2.59
N VAL A 303 12.21 -18.27 -3.91
CA VAL A 303 11.12 -17.56 -4.58
C VAL A 303 9.81 -18.27 -4.24
N PRO A 304 8.80 -17.57 -3.70
CA PRO A 304 7.53 -18.20 -3.36
C PRO A 304 6.78 -18.62 -4.63
N ALA A 305 6.07 -19.76 -4.56
CA ALA A 305 5.16 -20.13 -5.63
C ALA A 305 4.01 -19.11 -5.72
N TYR A 306 3.61 -18.74 -6.93
CA TYR A 306 2.56 -17.74 -7.17
C TYR A 306 1.29 -17.98 -6.34
N ASP A 307 0.73 -19.19 -6.45
CA ASP A 307 -0.50 -19.60 -5.75
C ASP A 307 -0.35 -19.68 -4.21
N SER A 308 0.87 -19.57 -3.70
CA SER A 308 1.10 -19.53 -2.26
C SER A 308 1.02 -18.12 -1.67
N VAL A 309 1.16 -17.08 -2.51
CA VAL A 309 1.25 -15.67 -2.08
C VAL A 309 0.25 -14.75 -2.79
N VAL A 310 -0.48 -15.24 -3.78
CA VAL A 310 -1.55 -14.52 -4.49
C VAL A 310 -2.79 -15.41 -4.49
N ILE A 311 -3.95 -14.81 -4.23
CA ILE A 311 -5.22 -15.54 -4.36
C ILE A 311 -5.47 -15.96 -5.81
N ARG A 312 -6.25 -17.01 -6.00
CA ARG A 312 -6.90 -17.28 -7.29
C ARG A 312 -8.18 -16.46 -7.35
N PRO A 313 -8.44 -15.77 -8.48
CA PRO A 313 -9.69 -15.04 -8.69
C PRO A 313 -10.88 -15.98 -8.79
#